data_8ca22a923be7514aab46e11def5dd3a7
#
_entry.id   8ca22a923be7514aab46e11def5dd3a7
#
_cell.length_a   1.000
_cell.length_b   1.000
_cell.length_c   1.000
_cell.angle_alpha   90.00
_cell.angle_beta   90.00
_cell.angle_gamma   90.00
#
_symmetry.space_group_name_H-M   'P 1'
#
loop_
_entity.id
_entity.type
_entity.pdbx_description
1 polymer ?
#
loop_
_entity_poly.entity_id
_entity_poly.type
_entity_poly.pdbx_seq_one_letter_code
_entity_poly.pdbx_strand_id
1 'polypeptide(L)'
;MGKVRDDDPSQLTDFKLLSFDVYSTLIDEHGGMFTGLLPLLSKISDPTPYTQDRDHTLKEFQAFEWTLQHENPTLPYPEVLSQAYVLFAKSLSLPVPSAEEAEAFGSQIGTWTAFPDTVPALQTLKKYYKLVILSNIDNASIARTVSGPLAGVDFDAVYTAQNIGSYKPDLKNFEYLLKGAERELEVKKEEVLHTAQSLTHDCVPAKTMGMSSVWIDRDGQDEKLKSLRESVNFTWRFETLGEMAEAAEKAFQSKTSS
;
A
#
# COMPACT_ATOMS: atom_id res chain seq x y z
N MET A 1 12.13 -14.71 3.58
CA MET A 1 13.40 -13.95 3.49
C MET A 1 13.71 -13.29 4.83
N GLY A 2 14.28 -12.08 4.93
CA GLY A 2 14.64 -11.47 6.21
C GLY A 2 15.49 -10.22 5.99
N LYS A 3 16.45 -10.01 6.88
CA LYS A 3 17.37 -8.88 6.78
C LYS A 3 18.25 -9.02 5.52
N VAL A 4 18.31 -7.95 4.71
CA VAL A 4 19.05 -7.93 3.43
C VAL A 4 20.26 -6.99 3.45
N ARG A 5 20.44 -6.24 4.56
CA ARG A 5 21.55 -5.32 4.78
C ARG A 5 22.36 -5.73 5.99
N ASP A 6 23.45 -6.45 5.76
CA ASP A 6 24.36 -6.89 6.83
C ASP A 6 25.15 -5.73 7.44
N ASP A 7 25.29 -4.61 6.71
CA ASP A 7 25.95 -3.38 7.14
C ASP A 7 25.06 -2.48 8.03
N ASP A 8 23.76 -2.72 8.07
CA ASP A 8 22.83 -2.01 8.95
C ASP A 8 22.77 -2.72 10.32
N PRO A 9 23.20 -2.08 11.42
CA PRO A 9 23.20 -2.70 12.75
C PRO A 9 21.80 -2.87 13.34
N SER A 10 20.77 -2.23 12.79
CA SER A 10 19.41 -2.21 13.34
C SER A 10 18.82 -3.61 13.50
N GLN A 11 18.06 -3.80 14.57
CA GLN A 11 17.24 -4.98 14.83
C GLN A 11 15.76 -4.61 14.83
N LEU A 12 14.87 -5.56 14.55
CA LEU A 12 13.41 -5.31 14.61
C LEU A 12 12.98 -4.80 16.00
N THR A 13 13.68 -5.21 17.05
CA THR A 13 13.41 -4.78 18.43
C THR A 13 13.84 -3.36 18.78
N ASP A 14 14.47 -2.63 17.87
CA ASP A 14 14.92 -1.25 18.10
C ASP A 14 13.83 -0.22 17.75
N PHE A 15 12.80 -0.66 17.00
CA PHE A 15 11.70 0.18 16.61
C PHE A 15 10.54 0.12 17.61
N LYS A 16 9.76 1.19 17.67
CA LYS A 16 8.56 1.33 18.52
C LYS A 16 7.30 1.53 17.72
N LEU A 17 7.44 1.95 16.47
CA LEU A 17 6.32 2.23 15.58
C LEU A 17 6.56 1.62 14.20
N LEU A 18 5.55 0.92 13.70
CA LEU A 18 5.48 0.49 12.31
C LEU A 18 4.47 1.37 11.57
N SER A 19 4.92 2.04 10.52
CA SER A 19 4.01 2.73 9.60
C SER A 19 3.80 1.89 8.35
N PHE A 20 2.55 1.77 7.92
CA PHE A 20 2.15 0.91 6.81
C PHE A 20 1.57 1.71 5.66
N ASP A 21 2.02 1.42 4.44
CA ASP A 21 1.17 1.54 3.28
C ASP A 21 0.03 0.52 3.33
N VAL A 22 -1.06 0.75 2.60
CA VAL A 22 -2.27 -0.07 2.72
C VAL A 22 -2.55 -0.89 1.47
N TYR A 23 -2.79 -0.24 0.34
CA TYR A 23 -3.20 -0.91 -0.90
C TYR A 23 -2.00 -1.56 -1.57
N SER A 24 -2.14 -2.80 -2.00
CA SER A 24 -1.08 -3.74 -2.40
C SER A 24 -0.12 -4.17 -1.28
N THR A 25 -0.15 -3.55 -0.09
CA THR A 25 0.64 -3.94 1.09
C THR A 25 -0.18 -4.80 2.06
N LEU A 26 -1.31 -4.28 2.52
CA LEU A 26 -2.23 -4.92 3.46
C LEU A 26 -3.49 -5.45 2.77
N ILE A 27 -3.93 -4.79 1.73
CA ILE A 27 -5.14 -5.05 0.94
C ILE A 27 -4.75 -5.57 -0.44
N ASP A 28 -5.42 -6.63 -0.91
CA ASP A 28 -5.27 -7.15 -2.27
C ASP A 28 -5.95 -6.20 -3.28
N GLU A 29 -5.26 -5.10 -3.57
CA GLU A 29 -5.69 -4.09 -4.52
C GLU A 29 -5.85 -4.66 -5.92
N HIS A 30 -4.87 -5.43 -6.40
CA HIS A 30 -4.89 -6.02 -7.72
C HIS A 30 -6.08 -6.99 -7.89
N GLY A 31 -6.38 -7.80 -6.87
CA GLY A 31 -7.53 -8.70 -6.85
C GLY A 31 -8.85 -7.94 -6.84
N GLY A 32 -8.96 -6.93 -6.01
CA GLY A 32 -10.15 -6.08 -5.92
C GLY A 32 -10.42 -5.30 -7.21
N MET A 33 -9.39 -4.65 -7.74
CA MET A 33 -9.45 -3.88 -8.99
C MET A 33 -9.86 -4.77 -10.18
N PHE A 34 -9.18 -5.91 -10.36
CA PHE A 34 -9.50 -6.83 -11.44
C PHE A 34 -10.93 -7.36 -11.35
N THR A 35 -11.37 -7.74 -10.15
CA THR A 35 -12.75 -8.20 -9.91
C THR A 35 -13.76 -7.11 -10.28
N GLY A 36 -13.48 -5.85 -9.93
CA GLY A 36 -14.30 -4.71 -10.31
C GLY A 36 -14.35 -4.44 -11.82
N LEU A 37 -13.29 -4.80 -12.56
CA LEU A 37 -13.25 -4.66 -14.03
C LEU A 37 -14.03 -5.76 -14.77
N LEU A 38 -14.29 -6.92 -14.16
CA LEU A 38 -14.97 -8.05 -14.82
C LEU A 38 -16.29 -7.69 -15.48
N PRO A 39 -17.19 -6.86 -14.91
CA PRO A 39 -18.43 -6.45 -15.59
C PRO A 39 -18.18 -5.71 -16.91
N LEU A 40 -17.11 -4.91 -16.99
CA LEU A 40 -16.71 -4.22 -18.21
C LEU A 40 -16.11 -5.20 -19.23
N LEU A 41 -15.16 -6.04 -18.78
CA LEU A 41 -14.46 -7.02 -19.60
C LEU A 41 -15.42 -8.07 -20.19
N SER A 42 -16.51 -8.40 -19.48
CA SER A 42 -17.54 -9.34 -19.98
C SER A 42 -18.30 -8.84 -21.21
N LYS A 43 -18.19 -7.54 -21.53
CA LYS A 43 -18.77 -6.94 -22.76
C LYS A 43 -17.90 -7.19 -24.00
N ILE A 44 -16.69 -7.73 -23.85
CA ILE A 44 -15.78 -8.08 -24.95
C ILE A 44 -16.17 -9.45 -25.47
N SER A 45 -16.61 -9.52 -26.76
CA SER A 45 -17.12 -10.76 -27.34
C SER A 45 -16.02 -11.74 -27.76
N ASP A 46 -14.88 -11.22 -28.23
CA ASP A 46 -13.78 -12.04 -28.73
C ASP A 46 -12.64 -12.12 -27.69
N PRO A 47 -11.89 -13.22 -27.67
CA PRO A 47 -10.69 -13.31 -26.83
C PRO A 47 -9.68 -12.23 -27.19
N THR A 48 -9.26 -11.45 -26.19
CA THR A 48 -8.24 -10.40 -26.32
C THR A 48 -7.23 -10.53 -25.18
N PRO A 49 -6.07 -9.86 -25.21
CA PRO A 49 -5.17 -9.79 -24.06
C PRO A 49 -5.90 -9.35 -22.77
N TYR A 50 -6.87 -8.45 -22.88
CA TYR A 50 -7.65 -7.96 -21.73
C TYR A 50 -8.57 -9.01 -21.09
N THR A 51 -8.98 -10.05 -21.81
CA THR A 51 -9.80 -11.14 -21.28
C THR A 51 -9.00 -12.37 -20.87
N GLN A 52 -7.73 -12.46 -21.29
CA GLN A 52 -6.87 -13.64 -21.11
C GLN A 52 -5.68 -13.40 -20.18
N ASP A 53 -5.22 -12.15 -20.04
CA ASP A 53 -4.06 -11.78 -19.25
C ASP A 53 -4.46 -10.69 -18.23
N ARG A 54 -4.56 -11.12 -16.98
CA ARG A 54 -4.91 -10.25 -15.84
C ARG A 54 -3.89 -9.12 -15.66
N ASP A 55 -2.61 -9.45 -15.74
CA ASP A 55 -1.53 -8.51 -15.45
C ASP A 55 -1.45 -7.44 -16.54
N HIS A 56 -1.63 -7.86 -17.81
CA HIS A 56 -1.77 -6.91 -18.91
C HIS A 56 -2.94 -5.94 -18.69
N THR A 57 -4.11 -6.46 -18.31
CA THR A 57 -5.31 -5.66 -18.07
C THR A 57 -5.11 -4.65 -16.95
N LEU A 58 -4.56 -5.08 -15.82
CA LEU A 58 -4.28 -4.20 -14.69
C LEU A 58 -3.27 -3.12 -15.05
N LYS A 59 -2.20 -3.48 -15.76
CA LYS A 59 -1.18 -2.53 -16.22
C LYS A 59 -1.76 -1.44 -17.11
N GLU A 60 -2.59 -1.82 -18.06
CA GLU A 60 -3.23 -0.86 -18.98
C GLU A 60 -4.25 0.03 -18.23
N PHE A 61 -5.03 -0.53 -17.30
CA PHE A 61 -5.92 0.24 -16.46
C PHE A 61 -5.18 1.24 -15.56
N GLN A 62 -4.12 0.80 -14.90
CA GLN A 62 -3.29 1.63 -14.03
C GLN A 62 -2.59 2.78 -14.77
N ALA A 63 -2.36 2.66 -16.08
CA ALA A 63 -1.83 3.77 -16.87
C ALA A 63 -2.80 4.97 -16.94
N PHE A 64 -4.12 4.72 -17.03
CA PHE A 64 -5.13 5.77 -16.93
C PHE A 64 -5.20 6.38 -15.54
N GLU A 65 -5.17 5.54 -14.53
CA GLU A 65 -5.14 5.94 -13.12
C GLU A 65 -3.96 6.87 -12.83
N TRP A 66 -2.76 6.45 -13.22
CA TRP A 66 -1.53 7.23 -13.03
C TRP A 66 -1.60 8.60 -13.74
N THR A 67 -2.12 8.62 -14.96
CA THR A 67 -2.28 9.87 -15.73
C THR A 67 -3.23 10.83 -15.01
N LEU A 68 -4.40 10.32 -14.56
CA LEU A 68 -5.39 11.13 -13.86
C LEU A 68 -4.87 11.68 -12.52
N GLN A 69 -4.15 10.89 -11.75
CA GLN A 69 -3.53 11.36 -10.50
C GLN A 69 -2.47 12.43 -10.74
N HIS A 70 -1.68 12.27 -11.81
CA HIS A 70 -0.63 13.24 -12.14
C HIS A 70 -1.20 14.58 -12.62
N GLU A 71 -2.26 14.54 -13.43
CA GLU A 71 -2.95 15.74 -13.92
C GLU A 71 -3.81 16.40 -12.84
N ASN A 72 -4.30 15.64 -11.86
CA ASN A 72 -5.22 16.10 -10.82
C ASN A 72 -4.78 15.61 -9.42
N PRO A 73 -3.68 16.14 -8.87
CA PRO A 73 -3.05 15.63 -7.65
C PRO A 73 -3.90 15.78 -6.37
N THR A 74 -5.03 16.47 -6.43
CA THR A 74 -5.98 16.64 -5.31
C THR A 74 -7.29 15.90 -5.52
N LEU A 75 -7.47 15.21 -6.65
CA LEU A 75 -8.68 14.45 -6.94
C LEU A 75 -8.80 13.27 -5.97
N PRO A 76 -9.93 13.06 -5.28
CA PRO A 76 -10.12 11.90 -4.42
C PRO A 76 -9.95 10.59 -5.19
N TYR A 77 -9.29 9.61 -4.59
CA TYR A 77 -8.93 8.37 -5.29
C TYR A 77 -10.14 7.58 -5.84
N PRO A 78 -11.32 7.49 -5.16
CA PRO A 78 -12.51 6.92 -5.77
C PRO A 78 -12.95 7.60 -7.07
N GLU A 79 -12.76 8.92 -7.18
CA GLU A 79 -13.06 9.67 -8.41
C GLU A 79 -12.02 9.39 -9.50
N VAL A 80 -10.74 9.23 -9.14
CA VAL A 80 -9.69 8.78 -10.07
C VAL A 80 -10.08 7.44 -10.68
N LEU A 81 -10.46 6.47 -9.84
CA LEU A 81 -10.88 5.14 -10.31
C LEU A 81 -12.14 5.20 -11.19
N SER A 82 -13.13 6.01 -10.81
CA SER A 82 -14.35 6.18 -11.60
C SER A 82 -14.05 6.74 -13.00
N GLN A 83 -13.19 7.75 -13.08
CA GLN A 83 -12.79 8.35 -14.37
C GLN A 83 -11.92 7.39 -15.17
N ALA A 84 -10.98 6.69 -14.54
CA ALA A 84 -10.15 5.67 -15.19
C ALA A 84 -11.02 4.55 -15.80
N TYR A 85 -12.07 4.11 -15.09
CA TYR A 85 -13.00 3.11 -15.57
C TYR A 85 -13.71 3.53 -16.87
N VAL A 86 -14.14 4.79 -16.95
CA VAL A 86 -14.74 5.37 -18.17
C VAL A 86 -13.73 5.48 -19.30
N LEU A 87 -12.51 5.94 -19.02
CA LEU A 87 -11.45 6.06 -20.02
C LEU A 87 -11.02 4.70 -20.56
N PHE A 88 -10.89 3.72 -19.67
CA PHE A 88 -10.55 2.35 -20.03
C PHE A 88 -11.64 1.72 -20.93
N ALA A 89 -12.93 1.89 -20.61
CA ALA A 89 -14.01 1.44 -21.48
C ALA A 89 -13.93 2.04 -22.89
N LYS A 90 -13.65 3.34 -22.97
CA LYS A 90 -13.48 4.04 -24.27
C LYS A 90 -12.28 3.51 -25.06
N SER A 91 -11.14 3.24 -24.40
CA SER A 91 -9.95 2.70 -25.08
C SER A 91 -10.21 1.31 -25.68
N LEU A 92 -11.08 0.53 -25.05
CA LEU A 92 -11.51 -0.79 -25.51
C LEU A 92 -12.66 -0.71 -26.55
N SER A 93 -13.09 0.49 -26.94
CA SER A 93 -14.25 0.70 -27.83
C SER A 93 -15.55 0.07 -27.30
N LEU A 94 -15.67 -0.04 -25.98
CA LEU A 94 -16.88 -0.54 -25.32
C LEU A 94 -17.90 0.58 -25.09
N PRO A 95 -19.19 0.24 -24.86
CA PRO A 95 -20.18 1.21 -24.42
C PRO A 95 -19.69 1.96 -23.18
N VAL A 96 -19.82 3.28 -23.21
CA VAL A 96 -19.41 4.12 -22.07
C VAL A 96 -20.26 3.77 -20.86
N PRO A 97 -19.64 3.43 -19.71
CA PRO A 97 -20.37 3.17 -18.48
C PRO A 97 -21.23 4.36 -18.03
N SER A 98 -22.36 4.11 -17.40
CA SER A 98 -23.13 5.17 -16.75
C SER A 98 -22.33 5.80 -15.60
N ALA A 99 -22.77 6.99 -15.15
CA ALA A 99 -22.18 7.63 -13.99
C ALA A 99 -22.26 6.73 -12.73
N GLU A 100 -23.38 6.05 -12.56
CA GLU A 100 -23.61 5.13 -11.43
C GLU A 100 -22.68 3.90 -11.50
N GLU A 101 -22.47 3.31 -12.70
CA GLU A 101 -21.54 2.19 -12.90
C GLU A 101 -20.09 2.62 -12.55
N ALA A 102 -19.69 3.81 -13.01
CA ALA A 102 -18.35 4.33 -12.75
C ALA A 102 -18.14 4.66 -11.26
N GLU A 103 -19.11 5.31 -10.62
CA GLU A 103 -19.08 5.61 -9.18
C GLU A 103 -19.10 4.34 -8.34
N ALA A 104 -19.89 3.34 -8.71
CA ALA A 104 -19.92 2.04 -8.06
C ALA A 104 -18.55 1.36 -8.12
N PHE A 105 -17.86 1.40 -9.27
CA PHE A 105 -16.48 0.90 -9.40
C PHE A 105 -15.52 1.66 -8.49
N GLY A 106 -15.50 2.99 -8.55
CA GLY A 106 -14.59 3.81 -7.77
C GLY A 106 -14.77 3.63 -6.27
N SER A 107 -16.02 3.45 -5.81
CA SER A 107 -16.31 3.28 -4.39
C SER A 107 -15.90 1.92 -3.80
N GLN A 108 -15.56 0.93 -4.61
CA GLN A 108 -15.15 -0.40 -4.15
C GLN A 108 -13.86 -0.40 -3.35
N ILE A 109 -12.97 0.58 -3.54
CA ILE A 109 -11.65 0.60 -2.90
C ILE A 109 -11.70 0.40 -1.38
N GLY A 110 -12.70 0.96 -0.70
CA GLY A 110 -12.86 0.79 0.74
C GLY A 110 -13.34 -0.60 1.19
N THR A 111 -13.59 -1.53 0.25
CA THR A 111 -14.15 -2.86 0.53
C THR A 111 -13.32 -4.00 -0.05
N TRP A 112 -12.20 -3.71 -0.71
CA TRP A 112 -11.29 -4.73 -1.22
C TRP A 112 -10.73 -5.58 -0.08
N THR A 113 -10.54 -6.88 -0.30
CA THR A 113 -10.14 -7.83 0.74
C THR A 113 -8.71 -7.61 1.20
N ALA A 114 -8.46 -7.83 2.48
CA ALA A 114 -7.10 -7.95 3.00
C ALA A 114 -6.44 -9.24 2.49
N PHE A 115 -5.10 -9.24 2.35
CA PHE A 115 -4.40 -10.50 2.15
C PHE A 115 -4.62 -11.43 3.35
N PRO A 116 -4.64 -12.76 3.16
CA PRO A 116 -4.99 -13.72 4.23
C PRO A 116 -4.11 -13.61 5.48
N ASP A 117 -2.86 -13.20 5.31
CA ASP A 117 -1.87 -13.05 6.38
C ASP A 117 -1.97 -11.70 7.13
N THR A 118 -2.65 -10.69 6.55
CA THR A 118 -2.58 -9.30 7.02
C THR A 118 -3.11 -9.11 8.44
N VAL A 119 -4.36 -9.50 8.69
CA VAL A 119 -4.98 -9.25 10.01
C VAL A 119 -4.27 -10.02 11.13
N PRO A 120 -3.98 -11.33 11.02
CA PRO A 120 -3.21 -12.06 12.02
C PRO A 120 -1.81 -11.45 12.28
N ALA A 121 -1.12 -11.04 11.21
CA ALA A 121 0.19 -10.43 11.31
C ALA A 121 0.14 -9.08 12.06
N LEU A 122 -0.80 -8.20 11.71
CA LEU A 122 -0.97 -6.90 12.38
C LEU A 122 -1.33 -7.07 13.86
N GLN A 123 -2.19 -8.04 14.21
CA GLN A 123 -2.51 -8.37 15.61
C GLN A 123 -1.29 -8.87 16.38
N THR A 124 -0.39 -9.62 15.74
CA THR A 124 0.88 -10.04 16.34
C THR A 124 1.83 -8.87 16.51
N LEU A 125 2.01 -8.05 15.50
CA LEU A 125 2.87 -6.86 15.53
C LEU A 125 2.40 -5.82 16.55
N LYS A 126 1.08 -5.65 16.73
CA LYS A 126 0.50 -4.74 17.74
C LYS A 126 0.92 -5.03 19.17
N LYS A 127 1.33 -6.26 19.48
CA LYS A 127 1.85 -6.63 20.81
C LYS A 127 3.18 -5.92 21.14
N TYR A 128 3.92 -5.51 20.11
CA TYR A 128 5.29 -4.99 20.23
C TYR A 128 5.43 -3.54 19.77
N TYR A 129 4.54 -3.08 18.89
CA TYR A 129 4.67 -1.80 18.20
C TYR A 129 3.37 -0.99 18.23
N LYS A 130 3.49 0.32 18.13
CA LYS A 130 2.41 1.17 17.65
C LYS A 130 2.24 0.96 16.15
N LEU A 131 1.00 0.90 15.66
CA LEU A 131 0.68 0.70 14.25
C LEU A 131 0.06 1.98 13.67
N VAL A 132 0.64 2.49 12.61
CA VAL A 132 0.18 3.71 11.95
C VAL A 132 -0.03 3.45 10.46
N ILE A 133 -1.10 3.98 9.89
CA ILE A 133 -1.34 3.97 8.45
C ILE A 133 -0.78 5.26 7.82
N LEU A 134 -0.09 5.13 6.68
CA LEU A 134 0.26 6.22 5.77
C LEU A 134 -0.14 5.83 4.34
N SER A 135 -1.25 6.36 3.83
CA SER A 135 -1.85 5.88 2.59
C SER A 135 -2.29 7.00 1.65
N ASN A 136 -2.12 6.74 0.34
CA ASN A 136 -2.57 7.59 -0.76
C ASN A 136 -4.10 7.47 -0.98
N ILE A 137 -4.90 7.75 0.04
CA ILE A 137 -6.35 7.51 0.06
C ILE A 137 -7.10 8.68 0.70
N ASP A 138 -8.40 8.73 0.48
CA ASP A 138 -9.35 9.61 1.17
C ASP A 138 -9.83 9.00 2.51
N ASN A 139 -10.36 9.89 3.37
CA ASN A 139 -10.77 9.50 4.73
C ASN A 139 -11.98 8.55 4.75
N ALA A 140 -12.91 8.68 3.82
CA ALA A 140 -14.08 7.82 3.79
C ALA A 140 -13.73 6.39 3.37
N SER A 141 -12.86 6.24 2.36
CA SER A 141 -12.40 4.93 1.90
C SER A 141 -11.58 4.21 2.95
N ILE A 142 -10.61 4.89 3.59
CA ILE A 142 -9.80 4.23 4.63
C ILE A 142 -10.64 3.86 5.86
N ALA A 143 -11.65 4.65 6.22
CA ALA A 143 -12.54 4.31 7.32
C ALA A 143 -13.31 3.00 7.06
N ARG A 144 -13.77 2.78 5.80
CA ARG A 144 -14.38 1.50 5.39
C ARG A 144 -13.37 0.36 5.41
N THR A 145 -12.15 0.59 4.92
CA THR A 145 -11.08 -0.42 4.93
C THR A 145 -10.74 -0.86 6.35
N VAL A 146 -10.59 0.09 7.28
CA VAL A 146 -10.24 -0.22 8.68
C VAL A 146 -11.41 -0.92 9.41
N SER A 147 -12.65 -0.50 9.18
CA SER A 147 -13.82 -1.11 9.83
C SER A 147 -14.29 -2.42 9.18
N GLY A 148 -13.88 -2.70 7.96
CA GLY A 148 -14.24 -3.88 7.18
C GLY A 148 -13.06 -4.85 7.02
N PRO A 149 -12.31 -4.81 5.90
CA PRO A 149 -11.22 -5.76 5.62
C PRO A 149 -10.13 -5.85 6.70
N LEU A 150 -9.87 -4.76 7.43
CA LEU A 150 -8.90 -4.71 8.54
C LEU A 150 -9.57 -4.74 9.93
N ALA A 151 -10.84 -5.12 10.00
CA ALA A 151 -11.55 -5.20 11.27
C ALA A 151 -10.82 -6.09 12.29
N GLY A 152 -10.76 -5.64 13.55
CA GLY A 152 -10.05 -6.32 14.62
C GLY A 152 -8.58 -5.93 14.76
N VAL A 153 -8.10 -4.96 13.96
CA VAL A 153 -6.79 -4.32 14.13
C VAL A 153 -7.00 -2.91 14.70
N ASP A 154 -6.27 -2.60 15.77
CA ASP A 154 -6.29 -1.28 16.40
C ASP A 154 -5.08 -0.45 15.95
N PHE A 155 -5.31 0.57 15.12
CA PHE A 155 -4.29 1.49 14.64
C PHE A 155 -4.19 2.70 15.59
N ASP A 156 -2.97 3.08 15.97
CA ASP A 156 -2.70 4.24 16.84
C ASP A 156 -2.90 5.58 16.12
N ALA A 157 -2.69 5.60 14.79
CA ALA A 157 -3.00 6.75 13.95
C ALA A 157 -3.24 6.35 12.48
N VAL A 158 -3.99 7.20 11.75
CA VAL A 158 -4.28 7.03 10.32
C VAL A 158 -4.02 8.34 9.61
N TYR A 159 -3.02 8.34 8.73
CA TYR A 159 -2.62 9.50 7.93
C TYR A 159 -2.93 9.25 6.46
N THR A 160 -3.73 10.12 5.87
CA THR A 160 -4.25 10.00 4.50
C THR A 160 -3.73 11.12 3.61
N ALA A 161 -3.66 10.87 2.30
CA ALA A 161 -3.35 11.91 1.32
C ALA A 161 -4.33 13.09 1.43
N GLN A 162 -5.60 12.84 1.74
CA GLN A 162 -6.59 13.89 1.93
C GLN A 162 -6.25 14.81 3.10
N ASN A 163 -5.81 14.27 4.24
CA ASN A 163 -5.44 15.07 5.42
C ASN A 163 -4.13 15.82 5.22
N ILE A 164 -3.20 15.23 4.49
CA ILE A 164 -1.86 15.77 4.22
C ILE A 164 -1.92 16.82 3.10
N GLY A 165 -2.87 16.66 2.15
CA GLY A 165 -2.97 17.46 0.94
C GLY A 165 -1.87 17.14 -0.09
N SER A 166 -1.40 15.89 -0.11
CA SER A 166 -0.36 15.41 -1.00
C SER A 166 -0.39 13.88 -1.11
N TYR A 167 0.00 13.36 -2.27
CA TYR A 167 0.19 11.92 -2.52
C TYR A 167 1.67 11.53 -2.37
N LYS A 168 1.95 10.32 -1.83
CA LYS A 168 3.27 9.70 -1.97
C LYS A 168 3.57 9.53 -3.47
N PRO A 169 4.81 9.74 -3.93
CA PRO A 169 6.07 9.78 -3.20
C PRO A 169 6.51 11.17 -2.69
N ASP A 170 5.65 12.20 -2.69
CA ASP A 170 6.01 13.52 -2.14
C ASP A 170 6.47 13.37 -0.67
N LEU A 171 7.62 13.92 -0.34
CA LEU A 171 8.24 13.85 0.98
C LEU A 171 7.38 14.47 2.09
N LYS A 172 6.46 15.36 1.75
CA LYS A 172 5.46 15.92 2.66
C LYS A 172 4.71 14.84 3.45
N ASN A 173 4.43 13.69 2.81
CA ASN A 173 3.74 12.59 3.46
C ASN A 173 4.58 11.98 4.60
N PHE A 174 5.86 11.80 4.35
CA PHE A 174 6.80 11.25 5.33
C PHE A 174 7.14 12.26 6.42
N GLU A 175 7.25 13.55 6.08
CA GLU A 175 7.38 14.61 7.09
C GLU A 175 6.15 14.66 8.02
N TYR A 176 4.93 14.51 7.46
CA TYR A 176 3.70 14.47 8.24
C TYR A 176 3.68 13.26 9.19
N LEU A 177 4.04 12.07 8.68
CA LEU A 177 4.19 10.86 9.47
C LEU A 177 5.14 11.07 10.64
N LEU A 178 6.36 11.57 10.39
CA LEU A 178 7.37 11.76 11.42
C LEU A 178 6.97 12.79 12.48
N LYS A 179 6.37 13.90 12.06
CA LYS A 179 5.83 14.92 12.98
C LYS A 179 4.68 14.38 13.84
N GLY A 180 3.80 13.57 13.25
CA GLY A 180 2.72 12.90 13.98
C GLY A 180 3.25 11.86 14.96
N ALA A 181 4.20 11.02 14.53
CA ALA A 181 4.84 10.03 15.39
C ALA A 181 5.49 10.67 16.64
N GLU A 182 6.21 11.76 16.46
CA GLU A 182 6.86 12.46 17.57
C GLU A 182 5.85 13.15 18.49
N ARG A 183 4.92 13.92 17.92
CA ARG A 183 4.00 14.78 18.70
C ARG A 183 2.86 14.01 19.36
N GLU A 184 2.30 12.99 18.68
CA GLU A 184 1.08 12.30 19.10
C GLU A 184 1.38 10.96 19.79
N LEU A 185 2.50 10.34 19.39
CA LEU A 185 2.85 8.99 19.82
C LEU A 185 4.18 8.91 20.62
N GLU A 186 4.88 10.04 20.78
CA GLU A 186 6.15 10.14 21.49
C GLU A 186 7.24 9.20 20.95
N VAL A 187 7.24 8.97 19.61
CA VAL A 187 8.18 8.10 18.91
C VAL A 187 9.09 8.94 18.01
N LYS A 188 10.40 8.79 18.19
CA LYS A 188 11.40 9.50 17.39
C LYS A 188 11.55 8.84 16.02
N LYS A 189 12.10 9.60 15.06
CA LYS A 189 12.32 9.14 13.69
C LYS A 189 13.07 7.81 13.60
N GLU A 190 14.15 7.65 14.38
CA GLU A 190 15.00 6.43 14.37
C GLU A 190 14.28 5.20 14.93
N GLU A 191 13.15 5.39 15.61
CA GLU A 191 12.29 4.34 16.17
C GLU A 191 11.09 4.00 15.27
N VAL A 192 10.98 4.65 14.09
CA VAL A 192 9.93 4.41 13.09
C VAL A 192 10.48 3.50 12.00
N LEU A 193 9.75 2.41 11.72
CA LEU A 193 10.03 1.50 10.61
C LEU A 193 8.87 1.54 9.61
N HIS A 194 9.15 2.00 8.39
CA HIS A 194 8.13 2.08 7.35
C HIS A 194 8.02 0.76 6.57
N THR A 195 6.82 0.25 6.39
CA THR A 195 6.54 -1.07 5.80
C THR A 195 5.61 -0.93 4.60
N ALA A 196 6.06 -1.34 3.41
CA ALA A 196 5.32 -1.16 2.17
C ALA A 196 5.70 -2.16 1.08
N GLN A 197 4.78 -2.39 0.13
CA GLN A 197 5.04 -3.11 -1.11
C GLN A 197 5.66 -2.20 -2.17
N SER A 198 5.30 -0.90 -2.20
CA SER A 198 5.73 -0.01 -3.28
C SER A 198 7.17 0.46 -3.11
N LEU A 199 8.03 0.08 -4.07
CA LEU A 199 9.39 0.59 -4.13
C LEU A 199 9.43 2.09 -4.44
N THR A 200 8.57 2.56 -5.37
CA THR A 200 8.57 3.96 -5.85
C THR A 200 7.89 4.92 -4.91
N HIS A 201 6.71 4.56 -4.40
CA HIS A 201 5.92 5.47 -3.55
C HIS A 201 6.38 5.48 -2.10
N ASP A 202 7.09 4.43 -1.65
CA ASP A 202 7.41 4.23 -0.24
C ASP A 202 8.90 4.05 0.03
N CYS A 203 9.58 3.06 -0.59
CA CYS A 203 10.99 2.78 -0.28
C CYS A 203 11.95 3.88 -0.76
N VAL A 204 11.69 4.49 -1.92
CA VAL A 204 12.50 5.62 -2.43
C VAL A 204 12.40 6.85 -1.51
N PRO A 205 11.20 7.37 -1.19
CA PRO A 205 11.11 8.50 -0.27
C PRO A 205 11.56 8.15 1.16
N ALA A 206 11.32 6.94 1.67
CA ALA A 206 11.85 6.51 2.98
C ALA A 206 13.37 6.62 3.02
N LYS A 207 14.06 6.14 1.98
CA LYS A 207 15.53 6.32 1.85
C LYS A 207 15.93 7.79 1.82
N THR A 208 15.24 8.61 1.02
CA THR A 208 15.52 10.05 0.91
C THR A 208 15.37 10.74 2.25
N MET A 209 14.39 10.33 3.04
CA MET A 209 14.17 10.83 4.41
C MET A 209 15.13 10.22 5.43
N GLY A 210 15.99 9.27 5.05
CA GLY A 210 16.89 8.55 5.97
C GLY A 210 16.11 7.74 7.01
N MET A 211 15.02 7.13 6.62
CA MET A 211 14.21 6.21 7.44
C MET A 211 14.58 4.76 7.14
N SER A 212 14.50 3.91 8.14
CA SER A 212 14.53 2.46 7.95
C SER A 212 13.21 1.98 7.34
N SER A 213 13.29 0.99 6.44
CA SER A 213 12.11 0.43 5.81
C SER A 213 12.17 -1.09 5.64
N VAL A 214 10.98 -1.67 5.54
CA VAL A 214 10.72 -3.07 5.17
C VAL A 214 10.02 -3.07 3.82
N TRP A 215 10.52 -3.88 2.91
CA TRP A 215 9.83 -4.16 1.66
C TRP A 215 9.05 -5.47 1.76
N ILE A 216 7.72 -5.39 1.58
CA ILE A 216 6.84 -6.56 1.47
C ILE A 216 6.66 -6.87 -0.02
N ASP A 217 7.45 -7.80 -0.51
CA ASP A 217 7.51 -8.16 -1.92
C ASP A 217 6.49 -9.24 -2.27
N ARG A 218 5.23 -8.86 -2.33
CA ARG A 218 4.12 -9.79 -2.58
C ARG A 218 4.10 -10.40 -3.98
N ASP A 219 4.67 -9.69 -4.96
CA ASP A 219 4.55 -10.02 -6.38
C ASP A 219 5.87 -10.47 -7.02
N GLY A 220 6.96 -10.58 -6.25
CA GLY A 220 8.27 -10.98 -6.79
C GLY A 220 8.85 -9.94 -7.75
N GLN A 221 8.85 -8.65 -7.40
CA GLN A 221 9.21 -7.53 -8.29
C GLN A 221 10.73 -7.34 -8.47
N ASP A 222 11.50 -8.39 -8.67
CA ASP A 222 12.96 -8.32 -8.81
C ASP A 222 13.44 -7.43 -9.99
N GLU A 223 12.71 -7.40 -11.11
CA GLU A 223 13.08 -6.55 -12.26
C GLU A 223 12.90 -5.06 -11.92
N LYS A 224 11.83 -4.70 -11.23
CA LYS A 224 11.60 -3.33 -10.75
C LYS A 224 12.66 -2.94 -9.72
N LEU A 225 13.01 -3.86 -8.82
CA LEU A 225 14.10 -3.66 -7.86
C LEU A 225 15.42 -3.39 -8.55
N LYS A 226 15.78 -4.16 -9.60
CA LYS A 226 17.01 -3.93 -10.38
C LYS A 226 17.06 -2.53 -10.97
N SER A 227 15.94 -2.04 -11.52
CA SER A 227 15.85 -0.69 -12.10
C SER A 227 15.97 0.44 -11.09
N LEU A 228 15.62 0.19 -9.83
CA LEU A 228 15.60 1.17 -8.74
C LEU A 228 16.72 0.95 -7.71
N ARG A 229 17.66 0.05 -7.96
CA ARG A 229 18.64 -0.42 -6.98
C ARG A 229 19.40 0.71 -6.27
N GLU A 230 19.76 1.77 -6.98
CA GLU A 230 20.45 2.92 -6.40
C GLU A 230 19.51 3.87 -5.64
N SER A 231 18.22 3.80 -5.92
CA SER A 231 17.21 4.71 -5.37
C SER A 231 16.51 4.17 -4.13
N VAL A 232 16.57 2.86 -3.88
CA VAL A 232 15.94 2.22 -2.71
C VAL A 232 16.98 1.80 -1.68
N ASN A 233 16.55 1.63 -0.42
CA ASN A 233 17.41 1.21 0.67
C ASN A 233 16.56 0.67 1.83
N PHE A 234 15.95 -0.51 1.62
CA PHE A 234 15.23 -1.18 2.71
C PHE A 234 16.18 -2.12 3.48
N THR A 235 15.93 -2.25 4.80
CA THR A 235 16.74 -3.10 5.70
C THR A 235 16.28 -4.55 5.65
N TRP A 236 14.98 -4.80 5.50
CA TRP A 236 14.38 -6.14 5.43
C TRP A 236 13.52 -6.29 4.17
N ARG A 237 13.47 -7.54 3.67
CA ARG A 237 12.54 -7.98 2.61
C ARG A 237 11.84 -9.23 3.09
N PHE A 238 10.52 -9.24 2.98
CA PHE A 238 9.66 -10.39 3.24
C PHE A 238 8.68 -10.56 2.08
N GLU A 239 8.24 -11.77 1.82
CA GLU A 239 7.22 -12.04 0.80
C GLU A 239 5.81 -11.72 1.33
N THR A 240 5.62 -11.89 2.65
CA THR A 240 4.34 -11.62 3.31
C THR A 240 4.53 -10.82 4.60
N LEU A 241 3.46 -10.16 5.04
CA LEU A 241 3.46 -9.52 6.35
C LEU A 241 3.52 -10.54 7.49
N GLY A 242 2.99 -11.77 7.24
CA GLY A 242 3.11 -12.88 8.17
C GLY A 242 4.55 -13.24 8.49
N GLU A 243 5.41 -13.35 7.47
CA GLU A 243 6.85 -13.59 7.67
C GLU A 243 7.51 -12.48 8.51
N MET A 244 7.15 -11.23 8.26
CA MET A 244 7.65 -10.10 9.06
C MET A 244 7.21 -10.22 10.53
N ALA A 245 5.93 -10.56 10.77
CA ALA A 245 5.39 -10.71 12.11
C ALA A 245 6.07 -11.84 12.89
N GLU A 246 6.31 -12.99 12.24
CA GLU A 246 7.05 -14.12 12.83
C GLU A 246 8.50 -13.72 13.18
N ALA A 247 9.17 -13.02 12.27
CA ALA A 247 10.53 -12.54 12.51
C ALA A 247 10.61 -11.55 13.69
N ALA A 248 9.64 -10.64 13.79
CA ALA A 248 9.55 -9.69 14.89
C ALA A 248 9.28 -10.40 16.23
N GLU A 249 8.28 -11.28 16.28
CA GLU A 249 7.93 -12.04 17.49
C GLU A 249 9.15 -12.84 18.01
N LYS A 250 9.84 -13.54 17.11
CA LYS A 250 11.05 -14.29 17.44
C LYS A 250 12.17 -13.38 17.99
N ALA A 251 12.37 -12.19 17.41
CA ALA A 251 13.38 -11.26 17.86
C ALA A 251 13.09 -10.75 19.30
N PHE A 252 11.84 -10.40 19.59
CA PHE A 252 11.43 -9.96 20.92
C PHE A 252 11.51 -11.08 21.98
N GLN A 253 11.12 -12.30 21.64
CA GLN A 253 11.24 -13.46 22.54
C GLN A 253 12.71 -13.75 22.90
N SER A 254 13.61 -13.68 21.91
CA SER A 254 15.05 -13.88 22.13
C SER A 254 15.65 -12.80 23.03
N LYS A 255 15.22 -11.54 22.89
CA LYS A 255 15.69 -10.41 23.73
C LYS A 255 15.22 -10.53 25.18
N THR A 256 14.06 -11.15 25.42
CA THR A 256 13.50 -11.34 26.77
C THR A 256 14.18 -12.50 27.52
N SER A 257 14.82 -13.41 26.78
CA SER A 257 15.46 -14.62 27.31
C SER A 257 16.96 -14.45 27.55
N SER A 258 17.52 -13.29 27.21
CA SER A 258 18.92 -12.88 27.41
C SER A 258 19.05 -11.90 28.58
#